data_e58c235402927868fe4d1d40b0fd3b19
#
_entry.id   e58c235402927868fe4d1d40b0fd3b19
#
_cell.length_a   1.000
_cell.length_b   1.000
_cell.length_c   1.000
_cell.angle_alpha   90.00
_cell.angle_beta   90.00
_cell.angle_gamma   90.00
#
_symmetry.space_group_name_H-M   'P 1'
#
loop_
_entity.id
_entity.type
_entity.pdbx_description
1 polymer ?
#
loop_
_entity_poly.entity_id
_entity_poly.type
_entity_poly.pdbx_seq_one_letter_code
_entity_poly.pdbx_strand_id
1 'polypeptide(L)'
;MQRDHEMKRRARELRQNSNPLEEIVWTHLRDRRLGGFKFRRQHVVDSFVVDFYCAAVRLIVELDGSSHEGRERYDLIRERDLEKRGFTVLRFRNHEVYENLEGFLDRVLDMCRKTPHPNPLP
;
A
#
# COMPACT_ATOMS: atom_id res chain seq x y z
N MET A 1 8.26 -19.29 -11.42
CA MET A 1 9.42 -18.49 -11.65
C MET A 1 9.25 -17.43 -12.70
N GLN A 2 8.75 -17.77 -13.88
CA GLN A 2 8.39 -16.75 -14.86
C GLN A 2 7.35 -15.77 -14.30
N ARG A 3 6.41 -16.29 -13.49
CA ARG A 3 5.36 -15.50 -12.89
C ARG A 3 5.90 -14.43 -11.94
N ASP A 4 6.86 -14.77 -11.07
CA ASP A 4 7.49 -13.83 -10.16
C ASP A 4 8.26 -12.77 -10.93
N HIS A 5 8.94 -13.18 -11.98
CA HIS A 5 9.71 -12.27 -12.82
C HIS A 5 8.80 -11.27 -13.52
N GLU A 6 7.67 -11.74 -14.05
CA GLU A 6 6.68 -10.87 -14.67
C GLU A 6 6.08 -9.87 -13.67
N MET A 7 5.78 -10.33 -12.46
CA MET A 7 5.23 -9.45 -11.43
C MET A 7 6.22 -8.38 -11.01
N LYS A 8 7.49 -8.73 -10.88
CA LYS A 8 8.53 -7.75 -10.54
C LYS A 8 8.72 -6.73 -11.66
N ARG A 9 8.68 -7.16 -12.91
CA ARG A 9 8.75 -6.27 -14.06
C ARG A 9 7.56 -5.33 -14.08
N ARG A 10 6.36 -5.85 -13.85
CA ARG A 10 5.13 -5.07 -13.81
C ARG A 10 5.18 -4.01 -12.70
N ALA A 11 5.68 -4.37 -11.53
CA ALA A 11 5.83 -3.42 -10.44
C ALA A 11 6.81 -2.30 -10.81
N ARG A 12 7.89 -2.65 -11.51
CA ARG A 12 8.87 -1.67 -11.97
C ARG A 12 8.27 -0.71 -12.98
N GLU A 13 7.49 -1.22 -13.94
CA GLU A 13 6.80 -0.39 -14.92
C GLU A 13 5.80 0.55 -14.25
N LEU A 14 5.05 0.05 -13.28
CA LEU A 14 4.09 0.85 -12.52
C LEU A 14 4.80 1.97 -11.75
N ARG A 15 5.96 1.70 -11.17
CA ARG A 15 6.73 2.74 -10.48
C ARG A 15 7.14 3.85 -11.42
N GLN A 16 7.53 3.51 -12.65
CA GLN A 16 7.91 4.50 -13.65
C GLN A 16 6.73 5.36 -14.09
N ASN A 17 5.52 4.81 -13.98
CA ASN A 17 4.29 5.48 -14.40
C ASN A 17 3.41 5.89 -13.22
N SER A 18 4.01 6.05 -12.03
CA SER A 18 3.30 6.47 -10.83
C SER A 18 2.61 7.81 -11.04
N ASN A 19 1.40 7.95 -10.50
CA ASN A 19 0.70 9.24 -10.56
C ASN A 19 1.31 10.22 -9.54
N PRO A 20 1.05 11.53 -9.70
CA PRO A 20 1.63 12.53 -8.80
C PRO A 20 1.32 12.31 -7.33
N LEU A 21 0.13 11.79 -6.99
CA LEU A 21 -0.24 11.54 -5.61
C LEU A 21 0.64 10.46 -4.98
N GLU A 22 0.92 9.39 -5.70
CA GLU A 22 1.79 8.34 -5.21
C GLU A 22 3.18 8.88 -4.89
N GLU A 23 3.70 9.78 -5.72
CA GLU A 23 4.99 10.42 -5.47
C GLU A 23 4.95 11.30 -4.23
N ILE A 24 3.88 12.06 -4.03
CA ILE A 24 3.70 12.88 -2.84
C ILE A 24 3.69 12.01 -1.59
N VAL A 25 2.89 10.96 -1.60
CA VAL A 25 2.80 10.04 -0.46
C VAL A 25 4.15 9.38 -0.19
N TRP A 26 4.83 8.95 -1.24
CA TRP A 26 6.12 8.28 -1.10
C TRP A 26 7.16 9.17 -0.42
N THR A 27 7.18 10.47 -0.70
CA THR A 27 8.12 11.38 -0.03
C THR A 27 7.96 11.38 1.48
N HIS A 28 6.77 11.04 1.99
CA HIS A 28 6.49 10.96 3.43
C HIS A 28 6.68 9.57 4.03
N LEU A 29 6.72 8.53 3.21
CA LEU A 29 6.86 7.15 3.69
C LEU A 29 8.29 6.62 3.56
N ARG A 30 9.04 7.11 2.58
CA ARG A 30 10.39 6.62 2.30
C ARG A 30 11.33 6.90 3.47
N ASP A 31 12.43 6.16 3.51
CA ASP A 31 13.51 6.38 4.49
C ASP A 31 13.04 6.31 5.94
N ARG A 32 12.03 5.51 6.21
CA ARG A 32 11.46 5.34 7.55
C ARG A 32 10.95 6.64 8.16
N ARG A 33 10.52 7.57 7.33
CA ARG A 33 10.07 8.90 7.78
C ARG A 33 8.80 8.86 8.60
N LEU A 34 7.92 7.88 8.35
CA LEU A 34 6.67 7.75 9.10
C LEU A 34 6.87 6.84 10.29
N GLY A 35 7.16 7.42 11.45
CA GLY A 35 7.26 6.69 12.70
C GLY A 35 8.34 5.62 12.76
N GLY A 36 9.31 5.68 11.86
CA GLY A 36 10.38 4.69 11.80
C GLY A 36 10.02 3.40 11.06
N PHE A 37 8.81 3.33 10.51
CA PHE A 37 8.36 2.14 9.77
C PHE A 37 8.90 2.16 8.35
N LYS A 38 9.36 0.98 7.90
CA LYS A 38 9.88 0.84 6.53
C LYS A 38 8.74 0.49 5.58
N PHE A 39 8.53 1.36 4.60
CA PHE A 39 7.56 1.14 3.53
C PHE A 39 8.25 0.88 2.20
N ARG A 40 7.59 0.09 1.36
CA ARG A 40 7.98 -0.13 -0.03
C ARG A 40 6.83 0.33 -0.91
N ARG A 41 7.14 0.83 -2.09
CA ARG A 41 6.11 1.24 -3.05
C ARG A 41 6.05 0.29 -4.23
N GLN A 42 4.87 0.17 -4.84
CA GLN A 42 4.63 -0.69 -6.01
C GLN A 42 5.29 -2.04 -5.79
N HIS A 43 4.92 -2.68 -4.69
CA HIS A 43 5.55 -3.90 -4.22
C HIS A 43 4.66 -5.11 -4.49
N VAL A 44 5.29 -6.23 -4.83
CA VAL A 44 4.57 -7.49 -5.02
C VAL A 44 4.36 -8.17 -3.67
N VAL A 45 3.09 -8.36 -3.32
CA VAL A 45 2.68 -9.10 -2.13
C VAL A 45 1.90 -10.31 -2.62
N ASP A 46 2.45 -11.49 -2.41
CA ASP A 46 1.93 -12.73 -2.98
C ASP A 46 1.83 -12.61 -4.50
N SER A 47 0.63 -12.56 -5.08
CA SER A 47 0.46 -12.38 -6.52
C SER A 47 -0.13 -11.03 -6.88
N PHE A 48 -0.13 -10.07 -5.94
CA PHE A 48 -0.72 -8.75 -6.17
C PHE A 48 0.34 -7.67 -6.13
N VAL A 49 0.20 -6.65 -6.98
CA VAL A 49 1.01 -5.44 -6.89
C VAL A 49 0.23 -4.44 -6.06
N VAL A 50 0.83 -3.96 -4.98
CA VAL A 50 0.19 -3.02 -4.06
C VAL A 50 0.92 -1.68 -4.10
N ASP A 51 0.21 -0.59 -3.79
CA ASP A 51 0.80 0.75 -3.88
C ASP A 51 1.89 0.96 -2.84
N PHE A 52 1.59 0.66 -1.57
CA PHE A 52 2.57 0.78 -0.49
C PHE A 52 2.43 -0.40 0.46
N TYR A 53 3.56 -0.86 0.97
CA TYR A 53 3.58 -2.03 1.84
C TYR A 53 4.58 -1.86 2.98
N CYS A 54 4.13 -2.14 4.21
CA CYS A 54 4.97 -2.20 5.40
C CYS A 54 5.02 -3.64 5.90
N ALA A 55 6.13 -4.32 5.64
CA ALA A 55 6.26 -5.75 5.94
C ALA A 55 6.22 -6.04 7.44
N ALA A 56 6.76 -5.14 8.26
CA ALA A 56 6.84 -5.34 9.71
C ALA A 56 5.46 -5.57 10.34
N VAL A 57 4.44 -4.89 9.83
CA VAL A 57 3.08 -4.99 10.36
C VAL A 57 2.09 -5.58 9.35
N ARG A 58 2.59 -6.07 8.22
CA ARG A 58 1.80 -6.66 7.15
C ARG A 58 0.67 -5.72 6.70
N LEU A 59 1.00 -4.44 6.60
CA LEU A 59 0.05 -3.40 6.21
C LEU A 59 0.20 -3.03 4.74
N ILE A 60 -0.91 -3.05 4.04
CA ILE A 60 -1.02 -2.62 2.63
C ILE A 60 -1.80 -1.32 2.61
N VAL A 61 -1.29 -0.32 1.90
CA VAL A 61 -2.00 0.95 1.68
C VAL A 61 -2.23 1.11 0.19
N GLU A 62 -3.48 1.33 -0.19
CA GLU A 62 -3.89 1.48 -1.58
C GLU A 62 -4.51 2.86 -1.80
N LEU A 63 -4.13 3.49 -2.88
CA LEU A 63 -4.72 4.76 -3.33
C LEU A 63 -5.65 4.46 -4.50
N ASP A 64 -6.87 4.93 -4.38
CA ASP A 64 -7.93 4.57 -5.31
C ASP A 64 -8.32 5.75 -6.18
N GLY A 65 -8.10 5.62 -7.47
CA GLY A 65 -8.50 6.66 -8.42
C GLY A 65 -10.00 6.66 -8.65
N SER A 66 -10.49 7.67 -9.37
CA SER A 66 -11.91 7.93 -9.51
C SER A 66 -12.66 7.05 -10.52
N SER A 67 -11.97 6.22 -11.29
CA SER A 67 -12.59 5.47 -12.39
C SER A 67 -12.65 3.97 -12.11
N HIS A 68 -13.42 3.59 -11.10
CA HIS A 68 -13.54 2.18 -10.73
C HIS A 68 -14.89 1.54 -11.02
N GLU A 69 -15.67 2.18 -11.86
CA GLU A 69 -16.92 1.55 -12.27
C GLU A 69 -16.63 0.19 -12.90
N GLY A 70 -17.22 -0.85 -12.32
CA GLY A 70 -17.03 -2.21 -12.78
C GLY A 70 -15.91 -2.99 -12.12
N ARG A 71 -15.03 -2.33 -11.36
CA ARG A 71 -13.93 -3.00 -10.67
C ARG A 71 -14.15 -3.18 -9.18
N GLU A 72 -15.16 -2.56 -8.62
CA GLU A 72 -15.40 -2.57 -7.17
C GLU A 72 -15.52 -3.99 -6.62
N ARG A 73 -16.22 -4.86 -7.31
CA ARG A 73 -16.39 -6.24 -6.88
C ARG A 73 -15.08 -7.01 -6.90
N TYR A 74 -14.30 -6.82 -7.94
CA TYR A 74 -12.98 -7.45 -8.07
C TYR A 74 -12.05 -6.99 -6.96
N ASP A 75 -12.05 -5.69 -6.67
CA ASP A 75 -11.22 -5.12 -5.64
C ASP A 75 -11.59 -5.62 -4.24
N LEU A 76 -12.89 -5.80 -3.98
CA LEU A 76 -13.35 -6.35 -2.71
C LEU A 76 -12.92 -7.81 -2.54
N ILE A 77 -12.99 -8.61 -3.59
CA ILE A 77 -12.57 -10.02 -3.54
C ILE A 77 -11.07 -10.08 -3.27
N ARG A 78 -10.28 -9.25 -3.95
CA ARG A 78 -8.85 -9.16 -3.77
C ARG A 78 -8.51 -8.76 -2.33
N GLU A 79 -9.18 -7.75 -1.81
CA GLU A 79 -8.96 -7.25 -0.45
C GLU A 79 -9.27 -8.32 0.59
N ARG A 80 -10.39 -9.02 0.44
CA ARG A 80 -10.75 -10.12 1.34
C ARG A 80 -9.74 -11.25 1.30
N ASP A 81 -9.24 -11.58 0.11
CA ASP A 81 -8.24 -12.63 -0.05
C ASP A 81 -6.95 -12.25 0.69
N LEU A 82 -6.51 -11.00 0.56
CA LEU A 82 -5.34 -10.51 1.26
C LEU A 82 -5.55 -10.53 2.78
N GLU A 83 -6.72 -10.11 3.24
CA GLU A 83 -7.05 -10.13 4.66
C GLU A 83 -7.05 -11.54 5.24
N LYS A 84 -7.55 -12.51 4.49
CA LYS A 84 -7.52 -13.92 4.90
C LYS A 84 -6.10 -14.44 5.05
N ARG A 85 -5.16 -13.88 4.28
CA ARG A 85 -3.75 -14.24 4.35
C ARG A 85 -2.99 -13.51 5.45
N GLY A 86 -3.68 -12.70 6.24
CA GLY A 86 -3.11 -12.02 7.38
C GLY A 86 -2.63 -10.60 7.13
N PHE A 87 -2.98 -10.03 6.00
CA PHE A 87 -2.64 -8.64 5.71
C PHE A 87 -3.76 -7.71 6.16
N THR A 88 -3.38 -6.51 6.58
CA THR A 88 -4.32 -5.42 6.83
C THR A 88 -4.30 -4.52 5.61
N VAL A 89 -5.45 -4.21 5.05
CA VAL A 89 -5.54 -3.36 3.86
C VAL A 89 -6.25 -2.06 4.21
N LEU A 90 -5.58 -0.94 3.99
CA LEU A 90 -6.16 0.39 4.09
C LEU A 90 -6.32 0.95 2.68
N ARG A 91 -7.51 1.34 2.33
CA ARG A 91 -7.81 1.92 1.03
C ARG A 91 -8.32 3.34 1.21
N PHE A 92 -7.76 4.26 0.44
CA PHE A 92 -8.15 5.66 0.46
C PHE A 92 -8.43 6.12 -0.96
N ARG A 93 -9.43 6.97 -1.11
CA ARG A 93 -9.67 7.62 -2.40
C ARG A 93 -8.67 8.75 -2.58
N ASN A 94 -8.23 8.97 -3.80
CA ASN A 94 -7.23 9.98 -4.08
C ASN A 94 -7.62 11.36 -3.53
N HIS A 95 -8.88 11.75 -3.70
CA HIS A 95 -9.32 13.07 -3.23
C HIS A 95 -9.24 13.20 -1.71
N GLU A 96 -9.47 12.12 -0.97
CA GLU A 96 -9.36 12.14 0.48
C GLU A 96 -7.93 12.46 0.92
N VAL A 97 -6.96 11.89 0.23
CA VAL A 97 -5.55 12.11 0.53
C VAL A 97 -5.12 13.53 0.16
N TYR A 98 -5.55 14.02 -1.01
CA TYR A 98 -5.27 15.40 -1.43
C TYR A 98 -5.86 16.41 -0.46
N GLU A 99 -7.07 16.18 -0.01
CA GLU A 99 -7.76 17.11 0.88
C GLU A 99 -7.19 17.15 2.29
N ASN A 100 -6.63 16.02 2.75
CA ASN A 100 -6.10 15.94 4.12
C ASN A 100 -4.93 14.95 4.20
N LEU A 101 -3.80 15.37 3.69
CA LEU A 101 -2.59 14.54 3.68
C LEU A 101 -2.15 14.20 5.11
N GLU A 102 -2.19 15.15 6.03
CA GLU A 102 -1.81 14.88 7.43
C GLU A 102 -2.70 13.83 8.07
N GLY A 103 -4.00 13.95 7.87
CA GLY A 103 -4.95 12.97 8.40
C GLY A 103 -4.74 11.58 7.83
N PHE A 104 -4.43 11.50 6.55
CA PHE A 104 -4.08 10.24 5.89
C PHE A 104 -2.83 9.62 6.54
N LEU A 105 -1.77 10.40 6.69
CA LEU A 105 -0.52 9.91 7.29
C LEU A 105 -0.71 9.50 8.74
N ASP A 106 -1.50 10.26 9.50
CA ASP A 106 -1.81 9.92 10.90
C ASP A 106 -2.56 8.59 10.98
N ARG A 107 -3.48 8.36 10.07
CA ARG A 107 -4.25 7.12 10.06
C ARG A 107 -3.36 5.92 9.71
N VAL A 108 -2.47 6.08 8.75
CA VAL A 108 -1.51 5.02 8.37
C VAL A 108 -0.60 4.71 9.56
N LEU A 109 -0.06 5.74 10.20
CA LEU A 109 0.82 5.57 11.35
C LEU A 109 0.10 4.91 12.52
N ASP A 110 -1.13 5.34 12.79
CA ASP A 110 -1.94 4.77 13.85
C ASP A 110 -2.16 3.28 13.62
N MET A 111 -2.44 2.88 12.39
CA MET A 111 -2.62 1.48 12.04
C MET A 111 -1.33 0.68 12.21
N CYS A 112 -0.18 1.27 11.85
CA CYS A 112 1.11 0.62 12.05
C CYS A 112 1.36 0.35 13.55
N ARG A 113 1.01 1.30 14.39
CA ARG A 113 1.24 1.18 15.84
C ARG A 113 0.27 0.22 16.51
N LYS A 114 -0.93 0.10 16.00
CA LYS A 114 -1.96 -0.79 16.56
C LYS A 114 -1.82 -2.24 16.15
N THR A 115 -1.21 -2.48 14.99
CA THR A 115 -1.10 -3.83 14.46
C THR A 115 -0.01 -4.60 15.20
N PRO A 116 -0.31 -5.78 15.78
CA PRO A 116 0.72 -6.58 16.46
C PRO A 116 1.83 -7.00 15.51
N HIS A 117 3.05 -6.96 15.99
CA HIS A 117 4.22 -7.41 15.23
C HIS A 117 4.58 -8.83 15.64
N PRO A 118 4.91 -9.70 14.69
CA PRO A 118 5.45 -11.03 15.07
C PRO A 118 6.82 -10.91 15.71
N ASN A 119 7.57 -9.85 15.40
CA ASN A 119 8.88 -9.58 15.99
C ASN A 119 8.98 -8.10 16.32
N PRO A 120 9.76 -7.72 17.36
CA PRO A 120 9.97 -6.30 17.63
C PRO A 120 10.64 -5.63 16.44
N LEU A 121 10.33 -4.34 16.25
CA LEU A 121 11.01 -3.56 15.23
C LEU A 121 12.48 -3.43 15.55
N PRO A 122 13.35 -3.53 14.54
CA PRO A 122 14.78 -3.39 14.77
C PRO A 122 15.17 -2.01 15.22
#